data_9068d5a2219b64fedb84c0451f6a6515
#
_entry.id   9068d5a2219b64fedb84c0451f6a6515
#
_cell.length_a   1.000
_cell.length_b   1.000
_cell.length_c   1.000
_cell.angle_alpha   90.00
_cell.angle_beta   90.00
_cell.angle_gamma   90.00
#
_symmetry.space_group_name_H-M   'P 1'
#
loop_
_entity.id
_entity.type
_entity.pdbx_description
1 polymer ?
#
loop_
_entity_poly.entity_id
_entity_poly.type
_entity_poly.pdbx_seq_one_letter_code
_entity_poly.pdbx_strand_id
1 'polypeptide(L)'
;MRDVQDHWFRQAKREGYRSRAAFKLTDIDDRKKVLSKGDRVLDCGAAPGSWAQVAARRVGRRGSVVAVDLKAIDPAELPENVSLHEADLCEMDLASLGGEVFDVVLSDMAPDTTGDPFGDHHRSIRLCNVLLDRVPEWLRPGGNLVMKVFEGEAYRDLLARANGLFRKVKGFKPVASRSESVEMFVICTDFLPSDEREDGDADESEEMIPVPPRPKPSPGWND
;
A
#
# COMPACT_ATOMS: atom_id res chain seq x y z
N MET A 1 22.37 -10.62 -13.81
CA MET A 1 21.50 -10.04 -12.79
C MET A 1 21.69 -8.54 -12.57
N ARG A 2 22.91 -8.00 -12.46
CA ARG A 2 23.14 -6.54 -12.46
C ARG A 2 22.57 -5.83 -13.71
N ASP A 3 22.60 -6.44 -14.89
CA ASP A 3 22.17 -5.83 -16.15
C ASP A 3 20.67 -5.45 -16.22
N VAL A 4 19.77 -6.21 -15.63
CA VAL A 4 18.32 -5.89 -15.65
C VAL A 4 18.00 -4.72 -14.71
N GLN A 5 18.70 -4.61 -13.58
CA GLN A 5 18.55 -3.48 -12.66
C GLN A 5 19.07 -2.19 -13.30
N ASP A 6 20.18 -2.28 -14.01
CA ASP A 6 20.74 -1.16 -14.75
C ASP A 6 19.85 -0.73 -15.91
N HIS A 7 19.10 -1.66 -16.53
CA HIS A 7 18.16 -1.34 -17.59
C HIS A 7 17.03 -0.41 -17.09
N TRP A 8 16.28 -0.84 -16.07
CA TRP A 8 15.15 -0.04 -15.53
C TRP A 8 15.60 1.27 -14.92
N PHE A 9 16.77 1.31 -14.28
CA PHE A 9 17.33 2.55 -13.75
C PHE A 9 17.69 3.54 -14.88
N ARG A 10 18.40 3.07 -15.93
CA ARG A 10 18.74 3.89 -17.10
C ARG A 10 17.50 4.36 -17.84
N GLN A 11 16.50 3.50 -17.95
CA GLN A 11 15.24 3.83 -18.59
C GLN A 11 14.49 4.93 -17.80
N ALA A 12 14.39 4.79 -16.47
CA ALA A 12 13.76 5.80 -15.61
C ALA A 12 14.41 7.18 -15.81
N LYS A 13 15.74 7.24 -15.77
CA LYS A 13 16.47 8.49 -16.00
C LYS A 13 16.21 9.09 -17.40
N ARG A 14 16.16 8.25 -18.45
CA ARG A 14 15.88 8.69 -19.82
C ARG A 14 14.47 9.23 -19.99
N GLU A 15 13.48 8.65 -19.28
CA GLU A 15 12.07 9.06 -19.34
C GLU A 15 11.69 10.12 -18.31
N GLY A 16 12.68 10.64 -17.55
CA GLY A 16 12.47 11.69 -16.54
C GLY A 16 11.72 11.19 -15.29
N TYR A 17 11.77 9.88 -15.00
CA TYR A 17 11.26 9.36 -13.76
C TYR A 17 12.32 9.39 -12.64
N ARG A 18 11.90 9.68 -11.42
CA ARG A 18 12.78 9.78 -10.25
C ARG A 18 13.36 8.46 -9.81
N SER A 19 12.64 7.37 -10.06
CA SER A 19 13.13 6.03 -9.79
C SER A 19 12.49 5.00 -10.72
N ARG A 20 13.08 3.81 -10.76
CA ARG A 20 12.53 2.66 -11.50
C ARG A 20 11.18 2.17 -10.96
N ALA A 21 10.78 2.59 -9.74
CA ALA A 21 9.47 2.25 -9.17
C ALA A 21 8.32 2.77 -10.05
N ALA A 22 8.52 3.81 -10.85
CA ALA A 22 7.57 4.27 -11.85
C ALA A 22 7.06 3.14 -12.75
N PHE A 23 7.95 2.24 -13.18
CA PHE A 23 7.57 1.13 -14.07
C PHE A 23 6.73 0.05 -13.40
N LYS A 24 6.76 -0.06 -12.07
CA LYS A 24 5.86 -0.96 -11.35
C LYS A 24 4.43 -0.47 -11.49
N LEU A 25 4.16 0.82 -11.20
CA LEU A 25 2.82 1.39 -11.35
C LEU A 25 2.38 1.41 -12.81
N THR A 26 3.30 1.72 -13.74
CA THR A 26 2.99 1.67 -15.18
C THR A 26 2.52 0.27 -15.61
N ASP A 27 3.24 -0.79 -15.22
CA ASP A 27 2.86 -2.19 -15.55
C ASP A 27 1.55 -2.60 -14.88
N ILE A 28 1.33 -2.19 -13.61
CA ILE A 28 0.07 -2.41 -12.91
C ILE A 28 -1.07 -1.74 -13.66
N ASP A 29 -0.95 -0.44 -13.98
CA ASP A 29 -2.02 0.32 -14.62
C ASP A 29 -2.29 -0.14 -16.06
N ASP A 30 -1.24 -0.45 -16.83
CA ASP A 30 -1.39 -0.96 -18.21
C ASP A 30 -2.20 -2.26 -18.26
N ARG A 31 -2.04 -3.14 -17.26
CA ARG A 31 -2.72 -4.45 -17.20
C ARG A 31 -4.01 -4.46 -16.41
N LYS A 32 -4.16 -3.59 -15.42
CA LYS A 32 -5.31 -3.62 -14.49
C LYS A 32 -6.23 -2.42 -14.63
N LYS A 33 -5.79 -1.36 -15.30
CA LYS A 33 -6.57 -0.14 -15.55
C LYS A 33 -7.13 0.45 -14.26
N VAL A 34 -6.25 0.65 -13.28
CA VAL A 34 -6.61 1.17 -11.96
C VAL A 34 -6.79 2.69 -11.94
N LEU A 35 -6.19 3.40 -12.90
CA LEU A 35 -6.24 4.86 -13.04
C LEU A 35 -7.07 5.27 -14.27
N SER A 36 -7.88 6.30 -14.12
CA SER A 36 -8.71 6.89 -15.19
C SER A 36 -8.46 8.40 -15.32
N LYS A 37 -8.82 8.97 -16.46
CA LYS A 37 -8.72 10.42 -16.69
C LYS A 37 -9.68 11.17 -15.76
N GLY A 38 -9.13 12.13 -15.02
CA GLY A 38 -9.89 12.93 -14.08
C GLY A 38 -9.89 12.42 -12.65
N ASP A 39 -9.34 11.24 -12.39
CA ASP A 39 -9.27 10.66 -11.04
C ASP A 39 -8.52 11.58 -10.06
N ARG A 40 -9.00 11.59 -8.82
CA ARG A 40 -8.32 12.10 -7.64
C ARG A 40 -7.61 10.94 -6.95
N VAL A 41 -6.29 11.02 -6.83
CA VAL A 41 -5.42 9.91 -6.39
C VAL A 41 -4.72 10.29 -5.09
N LEU A 42 -4.69 9.38 -4.12
CA LEU A 42 -3.81 9.44 -2.95
C LEU A 42 -2.62 8.49 -3.18
N ASP A 43 -1.39 9.03 -3.09
CA ASP A 43 -0.14 8.25 -3.19
C ASP A 43 0.53 8.20 -1.82
N CYS A 44 0.47 7.05 -1.17
CA CYS A 44 0.94 6.78 0.19
C CYS A 44 2.35 6.21 0.18
N GLY A 45 3.29 6.86 0.89
CA GLY A 45 4.71 6.50 0.83
C GLY A 45 5.32 6.92 -0.51
N ALA A 46 5.01 8.16 -0.92
CA ALA A 46 5.25 8.64 -2.26
C ALA A 46 6.72 8.94 -2.59
N ALA A 47 7.61 9.13 -1.58
CA ALA A 47 9.01 9.47 -1.84
C ALA A 47 9.73 8.41 -2.69
N PRO A 48 10.48 8.81 -3.69
CA PRO A 48 10.87 10.16 -4.11
C PRO A 48 9.88 10.86 -5.07
N GLY A 49 8.66 10.35 -5.29
CA GLY A 49 7.64 10.93 -6.16
C GLY A 49 7.46 10.24 -7.51
N SER A 50 8.00 9.04 -7.67
CA SER A 50 7.93 8.32 -8.96
C SER A 50 6.52 7.86 -9.31
N TRP A 51 5.76 7.38 -8.32
CA TRP A 51 4.37 6.97 -8.51
C TRP A 51 3.47 8.18 -8.72
N ALA A 52 3.70 9.27 -7.98
CA ALA A 52 3.01 10.55 -8.20
C ALA A 52 3.21 11.06 -9.64
N GLN A 53 4.43 10.96 -10.22
CA GLN A 53 4.68 11.32 -11.62
C GLN A 53 3.83 10.48 -12.60
N VAL A 54 3.78 9.16 -12.40
CA VAL A 54 3.00 8.25 -13.25
C VAL A 54 1.51 8.54 -13.11
N ALA A 55 1.00 8.59 -11.88
CA ALA A 55 -0.40 8.84 -11.59
C ALA A 55 -0.87 10.17 -12.20
N ALA A 56 -0.12 11.26 -11.97
CA ALA A 56 -0.45 12.59 -12.49
C ALA A 56 -0.53 12.62 -14.03
N ARG A 57 0.39 11.92 -14.72
CA ARG A 57 0.34 11.78 -16.19
C ARG A 57 -0.88 10.96 -16.66
N ARG A 58 -1.25 9.91 -15.92
CA ARG A 58 -2.38 9.03 -16.25
C ARG A 58 -3.71 9.74 -16.06
N VAL A 59 -3.92 10.38 -14.91
CA VAL A 59 -5.18 11.10 -14.64
C VAL A 59 -5.32 12.40 -15.44
N GLY A 60 -4.20 12.99 -15.87
CA GLY A 60 -4.16 14.20 -16.71
C GLY A 60 -4.61 15.45 -15.99
N ARG A 61 -4.73 16.56 -16.73
CA ARG A 61 -4.92 17.92 -16.17
C ARG A 61 -6.22 18.12 -15.37
N ARG A 62 -7.23 17.26 -15.56
CA ARG A 62 -8.49 17.32 -14.79
C ARG A 62 -8.47 16.49 -13.53
N GLY A 63 -7.50 15.59 -13.40
CA GLY A 63 -7.27 14.79 -12.20
C GLY A 63 -6.22 15.44 -11.31
N SER A 64 -6.11 14.93 -10.10
CA SER A 64 -5.13 15.40 -9.09
C SER A 64 -4.49 14.24 -8.35
N VAL A 65 -3.29 14.48 -7.82
CA VAL A 65 -2.57 13.54 -6.97
C VAL A 65 -2.18 14.24 -5.67
N VAL A 66 -2.57 13.64 -4.56
CA VAL A 66 -2.11 14.01 -3.22
C VAL A 66 -1.05 12.99 -2.82
N ALA A 67 0.20 13.41 -2.71
CA ALA A 67 1.34 12.56 -2.41
C ALA A 67 1.80 12.81 -0.97
N VAL A 68 1.82 11.75 -0.16
CA VAL A 68 2.14 11.81 1.28
C VAL A 68 3.33 10.89 1.57
N ASP A 69 4.32 11.39 2.29
CA ASP A 69 5.46 10.62 2.79
C ASP A 69 6.00 11.23 4.09
N LEU A 70 6.64 10.43 4.92
CA LEU A 70 7.40 10.88 6.10
C LEU A 70 8.64 11.71 5.70
N LYS A 71 9.10 11.56 4.47
CA LYS A 71 10.27 12.25 3.91
C LYS A 71 9.82 13.34 2.96
N ALA A 72 10.46 14.50 3.06
CA ALA A 72 10.26 15.58 2.12
C ALA A 72 10.50 15.11 0.67
N ILE A 73 9.58 15.46 -0.22
CA ILE A 73 9.69 15.21 -1.66
C ILE A 73 10.03 16.55 -2.35
N ASP A 74 11.10 16.56 -3.12
CA ASP A 74 11.44 17.73 -3.92
C ASP A 74 10.32 18.02 -4.94
N PRO A 75 9.70 19.21 -4.97
CA PRO A 75 8.66 19.53 -5.94
C PRO A 75 9.18 19.69 -7.38
N ALA A 76 10.50 19.82 -7.58
CA ALA A 76 11.07 20.02 -8.92
C ALA A 76 10.66 18.87 -9.86
N GLU A 77 10.32 19.20 -11.10
CA GLU A 77 9.95 18.23 -12.16
C GLU A 77 8.69 17.38 -11.88
N LEU A 78 7.93 17.67 -10.81
CA LEU A 78 6.61 17.07 -10.63
C LEU A 78 5.55 17.81 -11.47
N PRO A 79 4.55 17.10 -12.01
CA PRO A 79 3.41 17.73 -12.68
C PRO A 79 2.64 18.70 -11.75
N GLU A 80 2.09 19.77 -12.30
CA GLU A 80 1.37 20.83 -11.56
C GLU A 80 0.14 20.31 -10.79
N ASN A 81 -0.41 19.16 -11.18
CA ASN A 81 -1.56 18.52 -10.52
C ASN A 81 -1.15 17.56 -9.37
N VAL A 82 0.07 17.69 -8.85
CA VAL A 82 0.56 16.94 -7.67
C VAL A 82 0.69 17.90 -6.50
N SER A 83 0.05 17.60 -5.39
CA SER A 83 0.28 18.25 -4.08
C SER A 83 1.10 17.32 -3.18
N LEU A 84 2.01 17.92 -2.40
CA LEU A 84 2.95 17.21 -1.55
C LEU A 84 2.66 17.47 -0.08
N HIS A 85 2.65 16.42 0.72
CA HIS A 85 2.51 16.47 2.17
C HIS A 85 3.63 15.68 2.84
N GLU A 86 4.45 16.34 3.65
CA GLU A 86 5.42 15.68 4.53
C GLU A 86 4.72 15.41 5.87
N ALA A 87 4.21 14.19 6.04
CA ALA A 87 3.42 13.82 7.20
C ALA A 87 3.40 12.30 7.43
N ASP A 88 3.06 11.89 8.66
CA ASP A 88 2.68 10.51 8.93
C ASP A 88 1.24 10.27 8.47
N LEU A 89 1.07 9.39 7.51
CA LEU A 89 -0.24 9.02 6.97
C LEU A 89 -1.19 8.48 8.05
N CYS A 90 -0.66 7.84 9.09
CA CYS A 90 -1.45 7.31 10.20
C CYS A 90 -2.14 8.43 11.02
N GLU A 91 -1.56 9.63 11.02
CA GLU A 91 -2.06 10.80 11.77
C GLU A 91 -2.95 11.72 10.92
N MET A 92 -3.06 11.47 9.61
CA MET A 92 -3.84 12.30 8.70
C MET A 92 -5.31 11.85 8.64
N ASP A 93 -6.20 12.83 8.64
CA ASP A 93 -7.62 12.67 8.33
C ASP A 93 -7.94 13.14 6.89
N LEU A 94 -9.16 12.90 6.46
CA LEU A 94 -9.60 13.30 5.11
C LEU A 94 -9.56 14.84 4.93
N ALA A 95 -9.80 15.60 5.99
CA ALA A 95 -9.77 17.07 5.95
C ALA A 95 -8.35 17.58 5.64
N SER A 96 -7.33 16.99 6.26
CA SER A 96 -5.91 17.27 5.99
C SER A 96 -5.50 16.94 4.56
N LEU A 97 -6.19 15.98 3.93
CA LEU A 97 -5.99 15.55 2.55
C LEU A 97 -6.85 16.34 1.53
N GLY A 98 -7.49 17.42 1.96
CA GLY A 98 -8.30 18.31 1.14
C GLY A 98 -9.81 18.06 1.22
N GLY A 99 -10.28 17.21 2.13
CA GLY A 99 -11.70 17.07 2.47
C GLY A 99 -12.57 16.28 1.50
N GLU A 100 -12.02 15.84 0.37
CA GLU A 100 -12.74 15.07 -0.65
C GLU A 100 -12.18 13.64 -0.75
N VAL A 101 -13.07 12.67 -0.93
CA VAL A 101 -12.70 11.26 -1.12
C VAL A 101 -11.92 11.05 -2.43
N PHE A 102 -11.18 9.98 -2.48
CA PHE A 102 -10.34 9.62 -3.61
C PHE A 102 -11.01 8.59 -4.52
N ASP A 103 -10.67 8.63 -5.79
CA ASP A 103 -11.01 7.60 -6.77
C ASP A 103 -10.06 6.40 -6.64
N VAL A 104 -8.80 6.68 -6.33
CA VAL A 104 -7.74 5.67 -6.24
C VAL A 104 -6.80 5.98 -5.07
N VAL A 105 -6.48 4.95 -4.29
CA VAL A 105 -5.42 4.97 -3.29
C VAL A 105 -4.28 4.07 -3.76
N LEU A 106 -3.07 4.60 -3.80
CA LEU A 106 -1.85 3.91 -4.18
C LEU A 106 -0.91 3.82 -2.97
N SER A 107 -0.17 2.72 -2.84
CA SER A 107 0.83 2.59 -1.79
C SER A 107 2.02 1.73 -2.26
N ASP A 108 3.19 2.36 -2.35
CA ASP A 108 4.49 1.66 -2.46
C ASP A 108 5.23 1.67 -1.12
N MET A 109 4.52 1.88 0.01
CA MET A 109 5.10 1.85 1.35
C MET A 109 5.82 0.52 1.61
N ALA A 110 6.94 0.60 2.28
CA ALA A 110 7.67 -0.56 2.80
C ALA A 110 8.14 -0.26 4.22
N PRO A 111 8.16 -1.27 5.10
CA PRO A 111 8.83 -1.10 6.38
C PRO A 111 10.33 -0.97 6.18
N ASP A 112 11.01 -0.40 7.17
CA ASP A 112 12.46 -0.53 7.25
C ASP A 112 12.81 -2.02 7.39
N THR A 113 13.53 -2.54 6.38
CA THR A 113 13.89 -3.95 6.35
C THR A 113 15.08 -4.21 7.27
N THR A 114 14.94 -5.22 8.13
CA THR A 114 15.99 -5.64 9.07
C THR A 114 16.81 -6.83 8.56
N GLY A 115 16.37 -7.43 7.44
CA GLY A 115 16.95 -8.67 6.92
C GLY A 115 16.36 -9.92 7.55
N ASP A 116 15.39 -9.78 8.47
CA ASP A 116 14.56 -10.86 8.97
C ASP A 116 13.30 -10.97 8.09
N PRO A 117 13.21 -11.99 7.20
CA PRO A 117 12.09 -12.11 6.25
C PRO A 117 10.73 -12.22 6.96
N PHE A 118 10.67 -12.90 8.11
CA PHE A 118 9.45 -13.07 8.87
C PHE A 118 8.97 -11.74 9.47
N GLY A 119 9.85 -11.04 10.18
CA GLY A 119 9.52 -9.73 10.75
C GLY A 119 9.24 -8.68 9.69
N ASP A 120 9.98 -8.68 8.59
CA ASP A 120 9.76 -7.75 7.47
C ASP A 120 8.40 -7.99 6.80
N HIS A 121 8.00 -9.26 6.64
CA HIS A 121 6.67 -9.63 6.15
C HIS A 121 5.56 -9.07 7.06
N HIS A 122 5.60 -9.36 8.36
CA HIS A 122 4.57 -8.90 9.30
C HIS A 122 4.50 -7.38 9.41
N ARG A 123 5.63 -6.68 9.32
CA ARG A 123 5.63 -5.21 9.25
C ARG A 123 4.95 -4.69 7.98
N SER A 124 5.16 -5.34 6.83
CA SER A 124 4.48 -4.95 5.59
C SER A 124 2.98 -5.22 5.64
N ILE A 125 2.55 -6.33 6.22
CA ILE A 125 1.13 -6.65 6.46
C ILE A 125 0.48 -5.58 7.34
N ARG A 126 1.17 -5.12 8.39
CA ARG A 126 0.66 -4.05 9.25
C ARG A 126 0.40 -2.76 8.48
N LEU A 127 1.32 -2.35 7.59
CA LEU A 127 1.12 -1.18 6.74
C LEU A 127 -0.10 -1.35 5.81
N CYS A 128 -0.27 -2.53 5.22
CA CYS A 128 -1.46 -2.83 4.40
C CYS A 128 -2.76 -2.77 5.23
N ASN A 129 -2.74 -3.27 6.45
CA ASN A 129 -3.89 -3.24 7.34
C ASN A 129 -4.28 -1.81 7.73
N VAL A 130 -3.31 -0.93 8.00
CA VAL A 130 -3.55 0.50 8.24
C VAL A 130 -4.28 1.14 7.05
N LEU A 131 -3.89 0.81 5.81
CA LEU A 131 -4.60 1.29 4.63
C LEU A 131 -6.03 0.78 4.56
N LEU A 132 -6.24 -0.53 4.78
CA LEU A 132 -7.58 -1.12 4.76
C LEU A 132 -8.49 -0.55 5.85
N ASP A 133 -7.96 -0.14 7.01
CA ASP A 133 -8.71 0.56 8.06
C ASP A 133 -9.17 1.94 7.60
N ARG A 134 -8.37 2.64 6.79
CA ARG A 134 -8.63 4.00 6.33
C ARG A 134 -9.43 4.09 5.03
N VAL A 135 -9.41 3.04 4.22
CA VAL A 135 -10.12 3.01 2.93
C VAL A 135 -11.61 3.38 3.04
N PRO A 136 -12.37 2.96 4.06
CA PRO A 136 -13.77 3.36 4.19
C PRO A 136 -14.01 4.86 4.32
N GLU A 137 -13.02 5.60 4.84
CA GLU A 137 -13.06 7.06 4.98
C GLU A 137 -12.55 7.77 3.73
N TRP A 138 -11.50 7.21 3.09
CA TRP A 138 -10.76 7.89 2.03
C TRP A 138 -11.24 7.58 0.63
N LEU A 139 -11.78 6.39 0.38
CA LEU A 139 -12.10 5.92 -0.95
C LEU A 139 -13.61 5.98 -1.23
N ARG A 140 -13.99 6.55 -2.38
CA ARG A 140 -15.38 6.50 -2.80
C ARG A 140 -15.83 5.08 -3.16
N PRO A 141 -17.13 4.74 -3.09
CA PRO A 141 -17.64 3.51 -3.66
C PRO A 141 -17.24 3.37 -5.15
N GLY A 142 -16.86 2.16 -5.56
CA GLY A 142 -16.34 1.88 -6.89
C GLY A 142 -14.87 2.31 -7.11
N GLY A 143 -14.20 2.86 -6.10
CA GLY A 143 -12.78 3.24 -6.18
C GLY A 143 -11.83 2.05 -6.13
N ASN A 144 -10.53 2.32 -6.34
CA ASN A 144 -9.49 1.29 -6.43
C ASN A 144 -8.39 1.50 -5.39
N LEU A 145 -7.80 0.40 -4.91
CA LEU A 145 -6.63 0.40 -4.03
C LEU A 145 -5.53 -0.47 -4.64
N VAL A 146 -4.30 0.06 -4.63
CA VAL A 146 -3.09 -0.70 -4.94
C VAL A 146 -2.15 -0.59 -3.75
N MET A 147 -1.73 -1.70 -3.18
CA MET A 147 -0.81 -1.70 -2.04
C MET A 147 0.29 -2.74 -2.19
N LYS A 148 1.52 -2.34 -1.85
CA LYS A 148 2.66 -3.24 -1.80
C LYS A 148 2.63 -4.06 -0.52
N VAL A 149 2.98 -5.34 -0.63
CA VAL A 149 3.14 -6.28 0.47
C VAL A 149 4.34 -7.18 0.22
N PHE A 150 4.98 -7.65 1.27
CA PHE A 150 5.94 -8.76 1.17
C PHE A 150 5.19 -10.07 1.34
N GLU A 151 5.40 -11.01 0.41
CA GLU A 151 4.75 -12.31 0.42
C GLU A 151 5.20 -13.12 1.66
N GLY A 152 4.26 -13.84 2.29
CA GLY A 152 4.50 -14.64 3.48
C GLY A 152 3.21 -15.27 4.00
N GLU A 153 3.24 -15.80 5.21
CA GLU A 153 2.14 -16.62 5.77
C GLU A 153 0.82 -15.85 5.94
N ALA A 154 0.87 -14.59 6.40
CA ALA A 154 -0.32 -13.76 6.62
C ALA A 154 -0.87 -13.10 5.32
N TYR A 155 -0.29 -13.41 4.16
CA TYR A 155 -0.75 -12.84 2.88
C TYR A 155 -2.19 -13.25 2.54
N ARG A 156 -2.58 -14.50 2.87
CA ARG A 156 -3.95 -14.99 2.62
C ARG A 156 -4.99 -14.25 3.44
N ASP A 157 -4.69 -13.96 4.70
CA ASP A 157 -5.59 -13.24 5.61
C ASP A 157 -5.75 -11.78 5.14
N LEU A 158 -4.68 -11.15 4.67
CA LEU A 158 -4.75 -9.85 4.05
C LEU A 158 -5.68 -9.84 2.82
N LEU A 159 -5.56 -10.85 1.94
CA LEU A 159 -6.46 -10.96 0.77
C LEU A 159 -7.91 -11.20 1.20
N ALA A 160 -8.15 -12.05 2.22
CA ALA A 160 -9.49 -12.31 2.74
C ALA A 160 -10.12 -11.00 3.27
N ARG A 161 -9.38 -10.24 4.07
CA ARG A 161 -9.81 -8.94 4.57
C ARG A 161 -10.13 -7.95 3.44
N ALA A 162 -9.26 -7.86 2.45
CA ALA A 162 -9.50 -6.98 1.29
C ALA A 162 -10.75 -7.40 0.48
N ASN A 163 -11.03 -8.71 0.37
CA ASN A 163 -12.23 -9.21 -0.31
C ASN A 163 -13.53 -8.82 0.41
N GLY A 164 -13.52 -8.57 1.73
CA GLY A 164 -14.66 -8.01 2.46
C GLY A 164 -14.95 -6.54 2.14
N LEU A 165 -14.01 -5.84 1.52
CA LEU A 165 -14.11 -4.42 1.19
C LEU A 165 -14.21 -4.14 -0.31
N PHE A 166 -13.75 -5.02 -1.16
CA PHE A 166 -13.66 -4.82 -2.61
C PHE A 166 -14.26 -5.97 -3.40
N ARG A 167 -14.93 -5.68 -4.49
CA ARG A 167 -15.53 -6.69 -5.37
C ARG A 167 -14.50 -7.60 -6.06
N LYS A 168 -13.28 -7.10 -6.29
CA LYS A 168 -12.20 -7.87 -6.90
C LYS A 168 -10.87 -7.57 -6.22
N VAL A 169 -10.21 -8.63 -5.76
CA VAL A 169 -8.88 -8.57 -5.15
C VAL A 169 -7.96 -9.56 -5.85
N LYS A 170 -6.77 -9.12 -6.29
CA LYS A 170 -5.79 -9.97 -6.97
C LYS A 170 -4.37 -9.59 -6.59
N GLY A 171 -3.53 -10.60 -6.34
CA GLY A 171 -2.10 -10.44 -6.29
C GLY A 171 -1.51 -10.18 -7.68
N PHE A 172 -0.48 -9.34 -7.74
CA PHE A 172 0.23 -9.00 -8.97
C PHE A 172 1.71 -8.75 -8.69
N LYS A 173 2.58 -9.31 -9.54
CA LYS A 173 4.03 -9.05 -9.49
C LYS A 173 4.45 -8.32 -10.76
N PRO A 174 4.78 -7.01 -10.69
CA PRO A 174 5.22 -6.24 -11.85
C PRO A 174 6.52 -6.78 -12.44
N VAL A 175 6.68 -6.66 -13.76
CA VAL A 175 7.90 -7.07 -14.47
C VAL A 175 9.14 -6.28 -14.00
N ALA A 176 8.95 -5.03 -13.56
CA ALA A 176 10.00 -4.19 -13.01
C ALA A 176 10.41 -4.56 -11.57
N SER A 177 9.68 -5.45 -10.89
CA SER A 177 10.10 -6.03 -9.61
C SER A 177 11.27 -6.99 -9.82
N ARG A 178 12.17 -7.09 -8.84
CA ARG A 178 13.27 -8.07 -8.90
C ARG A 178 12.71 -9.48 -8.80
N SER A 179 13.27 -10.42 -9.55
CA SER A 179 12.84 -11.82 -9.54
C SER A 179 12.94 -12.45 -8.15
N GLU A 180 14.00 -12.11 -7.40
CA GLU A 180 14.26 -12.64 -6.06
C GLU A 180 13.49 -11.87 -4.96
N SER A 181 12.85 -10.77 -5.29
CA SER A 181 12.09 -9.98 -4.29
C SER A 181 10.82 -10.71 -3.89
N VAL A 182 10.57 -10.77 -2.59
CA VAL A 182 9.29 -11.21 -2.02
C VAL A 182 8.17 -10.16 -2.18
N GLU A 183 8.47 -9.06 -2.87
CA GLU A 183 7.54 -7.97 -3.11
C GLU A 183 6.43 -8.41 -4.07
N MET A 184 5.20 -8.21 -3.64
CA MET A 184 3.96 -8.38 -4.38
C MET A 184 3.13 -7.10 -4.26
N PHE A 185 2.17 -6.93 -5.17
CA PHE A 185 1.14 -5.89 -5.06
C PHE A 185 -0.23 -6.54 -4.97
N VAL A 186 -1.05 -6.05 -4.05
CA VAL A 186 -2.47 -6.39 -3.97
C VAL A 186 -3.23 -5.30 -4.71
N ILE A 187 -3.97 -5.72 -5.74
CA ILE A 187 -4.81 -4.85 -6.58
C ILE A 187 -6.25 -5.11 -6.18
N CYS A 188 -6.88 -4.11 -5.58
CA CYS A 188 -8.26 -4.12 -5.15
C CYS A 188 -9.05 -3.15 -6.04
N THR A 189 -10.11 -3.61 -6.68
CA THR A 189 -10.93 -2.77 -7.54
C THR A 189 -12.40 -2.87 -7.15
N ASP A 190 -13.10 -1.75 -7.36
CA ASP A 190 -14.53 -1.65 -7.11
C ASP A 190 -14.85 -1.76 -5.61
N PHE A 191 -14.46 -0.72 -4.87
CA PHE A 191 -14.72 -0.61 -3.42
C PHE A 191 -16.22 -0.66 -3.15
N LEU A 192 -16.65 -1.57 -2.27
CA LEU A 192 -18.04 -1.81 -1.98
C LEU A 192 -18.69 -0.66 -1.19
N PRO A 193 -19.94 -0.27 -1.48
CA PRO A 193 -20.70 0.63 -0.63
C PRO A 193 -20.94 -0.01 0.75
N SER A 194 -21.24 0.82 1.76
CA SER A 194 -21.32 0.38 3.16
C SER A 194 -22.33 -0.72 3.43
N ASP A 195 -23.43 -0.73 2.67
CA ASP A 195 -24.50 -1.72 2.74
C ASP A 195 -24.19 -3.06 2.05
N GLU A 196 -23.16 -3.10 1.20
CA GLU A 196 -22.67 -4.32 0.54
C GLU A 196 -21.40 -4.90 1.18
N ARG A 197 -20.85 -4.26 2.21
CA ARG A 197 -19.68 -4.79 2.92
C ARG A 197 -20.15 -5.87 3.88
N GLU A 198 -19.42 -6.98 3.89
CA GLU A 198 -19.55 -7.92 5.00
C GLU A 198 -19.04 -7.17 6.24
N ASP A 199 -19.95 -6.85 7.16
CA ASP A 199 -19.59 -6.46 8.52
C ASP A 199 -18.75 -7.62 9.03
N GLY A 200 -17.45 -7.41 9.13
CA GLY A 200 -16.59 -8.35 9.85
C GLY A 200 -17.17 -8.38 11.25
N ASP A 201 -17.95 -9.42 11.53
CA ASP A 201 -18.32 -9.75 12.90
C ASP A 201 -17.01 -9.70 13.69
N ALA A 202 -16.83 -8.62 14.42
CA ALA A 202 -16.00 -8.63 15.59
C ALA A 202 -16.72 -9.60 16.51
N ASP A 203 -16.42 -10.91 16.33
CA ASP A 203 -16.72 -11.93 17.31
C ASP A 203 -15.96 -11.54 18.57
N GLU A 204 -16.58 -10.64 19.36
CA GLU A 204 -16.21 -10.33 20.75
C GLU A 204 -16.53 -11.53 21.68
N SER A 205 -16.51 -12.73 21.18
CA SER A 205 -16.33 -13.93 21.98
C SER A 205 -14.83 -14.25 22.08
N GLU A 206 -14.04 -13.38 22.72
CA GLU A 206 -12.85 -13.85 23.41
C GLU A 206 -13.33 -14.84 24.50
N GLU A 207 -13.52 -16.09 24.12
CA GLU A 207 -13.39 -17.19 25.07
C GLU A 207 -12.00 -17.04 25.68
N MET A 208 -11.97 -16.51 26.90
CA MET A 208 -10.76 -16.45 27.73
C MET A 208 -10.21 -17.87 27.83
N ILE A 209 -9.20 -18.18 27.02
CA ILE A 209 -8.42 -19.41 27.19
C ILE A 209 -7.85 -19.35 28.61
N PRO A 210 -8.23 -20.21 29.53
CA PRO A 210 -7.73 -20.15 30.90
C PRO A 210 -6.21 -20.33 30.88
N VAL A 211 -5.50 -19.33 31.35
CA VAL A 211 -4.04 -19.40 31.51
C VAL A 211 -3.72 -20.57 32.45
N PRO A 212 -2.95 -21.57 32.02
CA PRO A 212 -2.59 -22.68 32.89
C PRO A 212 -1.83 -22.17 34.13
N PRO A 213 -2.07 -22.70 35.34
CA PRO A 213 -1.42 -22.26 36.55
C PRO A 213 0.10 -22.43 36.43
N ARG A 214 0.84 -21.41 36.86
CA ARG A 214 2.31 -21.46 36.86
C ARG A 214 2.79 -22.71 37.59
N PRO A 215 3.76 -23.47 37.04
CA PRO A 215 4.35 -24.60 37.73
C PRO A 215 4.99 -24.12 39.05
N LYS A 216 4.71 -24.87 40.14
CA LYS A 216 5.32 -24.58 41.44
C LYS A 216 6.85 -24.74 41.34
N PRO A 217 7.63 -23.87 41.99
CA PRO A 217 9.08 -24.01 42.01
C PRO A 217 9.46 -25.36 42.60
N SER A 218 10.36 -26.05 41.93
CA SER A 218 10.92 -27.32 42.41
C SER A 218 11.60 -27.10 43.76
N PRO A 219 11.47 -28.05 44.75
CA PRO A 219 12.19 -27.92 46.01
C PRO A 219 13.70 -27.92 45.73
N GLY A 220 14.39 -26.95 46.33
CA GLY A 220 15.81 -26.79 46.15
C GLY A 220 16.58 -28.02 46.62
N TRP A 221 17.60 -28.36 45.89
CA TRP A 221 18.66 -29.22 46.36
C TRP A 221 19.55 -28.35 47.26
N ASN A 222 19.45 -28.64 48.57
CA ASN A 222 20.53 -28.30 49.47
C ASN A 222 21.60 -29.40 49.31
N ASP A 223 22.80 -29.00 48.88
CA ASP A 223 24.12 -29.32 49.49
C ASP A 223 25.18 -28.53 48.78
#